data_2cde3136990601798871b4042779d201
#
_entry.id   2cde3136990601798871b4042779d201
#
_cell.length_a   1.000
_cell.length_b   1.000
_cell.length_c   1.000
_cell.angle_alpha   90.00
_cell.angle_beta   90.00
_cell.angle_gamma   90.00
#
_symmetry.space_group_name_H-M   'P 1'
#
loop_
_entity.id
_entity.type
_entity.pdbx_description
1 polymer ?
#
loop_
_entity_poly.entity_id
_entity_poly.type
_entity_poly.pdbx_seq_one_letter_code
_entity_poly.pdbx_strand_id
1 'polypeptide(L)'
;MGNIVEYVKMAIQNILANKGRSFLTMLGIIIGIASVIAIVSIGEGTKNQMNSEINDAGGGQIAINCSTDAMNQDVYMTPEDLDAIREIKGVEGVTGTDSVTGDTVTGKGEFQINLSMETQDGQLLNNYSMKRGSYFTEADVTEGRNVCVISDSDAKRLFGSDDVVGMDIDVQCLNLMLKGHRKETPF
;
A
#
# COMPACT_ATOMS: atom_id res chain seq x y z
N MET A 1 61.76 -6.53 17.94
CA MET A 1 60.35 -6.72 18.42
C MET A 1 60.15 -6.32 19.90
N GLY A 2 61.18 -6.19 20.71
CA GLY A 2 61.05 -5.80 22.12
C GLY A 2 60.45 -4.42 22.37
N ASN A 3 60.78 -3.45 21.56
CA ASN A 3 60.39 -2.06 21.81
C ASN A 3 58.90 -1.77 21.70
N ILE A 4 58.15 -2.50 20.80
CA ILE A 4 56.71 -2.28 20.63
C ILE A 4 55.91 -2.73 21.85
N VAL A 5 56.29 -3.85 22.45
CA VAL A 5 55.64 -4.38 23.66
C VAL A 5 55.84 -3.44 24.84
N GLU A 6 57.01 -2.84 24.91
CA GLU A 6 57.40 -1.89 25.99
C GLU A 6 56.62 -0.57 25.85
N TYR A 7 56.45 -0.05 24.62
CA TYR A 7 55.61 1.12 24.36
C TYR A 7 54.12 0.86 24.67
N VAL A 8 53.59 -0.30 24.31
CA VAL A 8 52.21 -0.67 24.65
C VAL A 8 51.99 -0.80 26.16
N LYS A 9 52.99 -1.37 26.88
CA LYS A 9 52.93 -1.48 28.35
C LYS A 9 52.96 -0.11 29.01
N MET A 10 53.80 0.82 28.52
CA MET A 10 53.88 2.20 29.01
C MET A 10 52.57 2.95 28.73
N ALA A 11 51.97 2.79 27.55
CA ALA A 11 50.68 3.40 27.21
C ALA A 11 49.54 2.93 28.13
N ILE A 12 49.46 1.64 28.41
CA ILE A 12 48.47 1.08 29.34
C ILE A 12 48.68 1.61 30.77
N GLN A 13 49.93 1.69 31.24
CA GLN A 13 50.24 2.26 32.56
C GLN A 13 49.83 3.73 32.68
N ASN A 14 50.04 4.55 31.63
CA ASN A 14 49.59 5.93 31.60
C ASN A 14 48.07 6.09 31.62
N ILE A 15 47.34 5.19 30.92
CA ILE A 15 45.87 5.14 30.96
C ILE A 15 45.38 4.79 32.37
N LEU A 16 45.98 3.79 33.00
CA LEU A 16 45.65 3.37 34.35
C LEU A 16 46.00 4.36 35.44
N ALA A 17 47.07 5.17 35.25
CA ALA A 17 47.48 6.24 36.17
C ALA A 17 46.47 7.41 36.19
N ASN A 18 45.76 7.67 35.07
CA ASN A 18 44.79 8.75 34.93
C ASN A 18 43.41 8.25 34.56
N LYS A 19 42.87 7.29 35.30
CA LYS A 19 41.62 6.57 35.01
C LYS A 19 40.44 7.50 34.69
N GLY A 20 40.24 8.56 35.44
CA GLY A 20 39.15 9.50 35.25
C GLY A 20 39.17 10.22 33.90
N ARG A 21 40.35 10.74 33.51
CA ARG A 21 40.54 11.45 32.23
C ARG A 21 40.39 10.48 31.06
N SER A 22 41.01 9.30 31.17
CA SER A 22 40.94 8.28 30.12
C SER A 22 39.52 7.75 29.94
N PHE A 23 38.78 7.54 31.02
CA PHE A 23 37.37 7.14 30.97
C PHE A 23 36.49 8.19 30.29
N LEU A 24 36.66 9.48 30.66
CA LEU A 24 35.88 10.57 30.08
C LEU A 24 36.13 10.72 28.57
N THR A 25 37.40 10.61 28.14
CA THR A 25 37.69 10.68 26.70
C THR A 25 37.14 9.49 25.91
N MET A 26 37.27 8.28 26.44
CA MET A 26 36.66 7.09 25.80
C MET A 26 35.14 7.21 25.74
N LEU A 27 34.50 7.66 26.81
CA LEU A 27 33.08 7.88 26.85
C LEU A 27 32.60 8.87 25.78
N GLY A 28 33.34 9.98 25.61
CA GLY A 28 33.04 10.96 24.56
C GLY A 28 33.10 10.38 23.15
N ILE A 29 34.13 9.56 22.88
CA ILE A 29 34.29 8.90 21.58
C ILE A 29 33.14 7.88 21.34
N ILE A 30 32.81 7.08 22.36
CA ILE A 30 31.75 6.09 22.27
C ILE A 30 30.37 6.76 21.97
N ILE A 31 30.06 7.83 22.73
CA ILE A 31 28.84 8.59 22.52
C ILE A 31 28.82 9.22 21.12
N GLY A 32 29.93 9.79 20.68
CA GLY A 32 30.04 10.38 19.34
C GLY A 32 29.77 9.38 18.22
N ILE A 33 30.41 8.21 18.26
CA ILE A 33 30.23 7.17 17.26
C ILE A 33 28.80 6.58 17.34
N ALA A 34 28.33 6.31 18.56
CA ALA A 34 26.98 5.78 18.74
C ALA A 34 25.89 6.73 18.19
N SER A 35 26.07 8.04 18.38
CA SER A 35 25.15 9.05 17.86
C SER A 35 25.11 9.06 16.32
N VAL A 36 26.26 8.96 15.67
CA VAL A 36 26.33 8.92 14.20
C VAL A 36 25.64 7.65 13.65
N ILE A 37 25.94 6.51 14.26
CA ILE A 37 25.30 5.24 13.85
C ILE A 37 23.79 5.32 14.04
N ALA A 38 23.32 5.85 15.16
CA ALA A 38 21.88 5.98 15.42
C ALA A 38 21.20 6.89 14.38
N ILE A 39 21.79 8.04 14.04
CA ILE A 39 21.21 8.96 13.05
C ILE A 39 21.15 8.31 11.67
N VAL A 40 22.21 7.64 11.23
CA VAL A 40 22.23 6.97 9.92
C VAL A 40 21.21 5.83 9.87
N SER A 41 21.14 5.02 10.94
CA SER A 41 20.18 3.90 11.00
C SER A 41 18.74 4.37 10.98
N ILE A 42 18.40 5.45 11.68
CA ILE A 42 17.07 6.05 11.65
C ILE A 42 16.77 6.59 10.24
N GLY A 43 17.74 7.26 9.62
CA GLY A 43 17.59 7.81 8.26
C GLY A 43 17.31 6.73 7.22
N GLU A 44 18.05 5.63 7.24
CA GLU A 44 17.82 4.49 6.34
C GLU A 44 16.50 3.79 6.63
N GLY A 45 16.15 3.59 7.90
CA GLY A 45 14.87 3.01 8.31
C GLY A 45 13.69 3.82 7.81
N THR A 46 13.71 5.14 8.00
CA THR A 46 12.66 6.05 7.53
C THR A 46 12.54 6.04 6.00
N LYS A 47 13.67 6.05 5.28
CA LYS A 47 13.66 5.98 3.82
C LYS A 47 13.03 4.69 3.29
N ASN A 48 13.36 3.55 3.90
CA ASN A 48 12.81 2.27 3.50
C ASN A 48 11.30 2.18 3.79
N GLN A 49 10.87 2.68 4.95
CA GLN A 49 9.46 2.74 5.29
C GLN A 49 8.69 3.66 4.34
N MET A 50 9.23 4.83 4.03
CA MET A 50 8.62 5.77 3.09
C MET A 50 8.49 5.20 1.68
N ASN A 51 9.51 4.48 1.19
CA ASN A 51 9.44 3.79 -0.09
C ASN A 51 8.38 2.68 -0.09
N SER A 52 8.24 1.93 1.01
CA SER A 52 7.19 0.93 1.15
C SER A 52 5.81 1.56 1.13
N GLU A 53 5.60 2.63 1.90
CA GLU A 53 4.32 3.35 1.94
C GLU A 53 3.94 3.97 0.58
N ILE A 54 4.93 4.52 -0.15
CA ILE A 54 4.69 5.03 -1.51
C ILE A 54 4.31 3.89 -2.45
N ASN A 55 4.99 2.76 -2.40
CA ASN A 55 4.66 1.60 -3.23
C ASN A 55 3.29 1.01 -2.86
N ASP A 56 2.97 0.94 -1.57
CA ASP A 56 1.68 0.44 -1.08
C ASP A 56 0.53 1.40 -1.43
N ALA A 57 0.82 2.70 -1.53
CA ALA A 57 -0.12 3.74 -1.97
C ALA A 57 -0.25 3.85 -3.51
N GLY A 58 0.30 2.88 -4.27
CA GLY A 58 0.26 2.89 -5.73
C GLY A 58 1.40 3.68 -6.37
N GLY A 59 2.57 3.71 -5.73
CA GLY A 59 3.78 4.31 -6.30
C GLY A 59 4.14 3.68 -7.65
N GLY A 60 4.28 4.54 -8.66
CA GLY A 60 4.49 4.12 -10.05
C GLY A 60 3.22 4.12 -10.91
N GLN A 61 2.06 4.42 -10.34
CA GLN A 61 0.83 4.60 -11.10
C GLN A 61 0.81 5.95 -11.83
N ILE A 62 0.26 5.95 -13.03
CA ILE A 62 0.01 7.13 -13.85
C ILE A 62 -1.50 7.27 -13.98
N ALA A 63 -2.06 8.34 -13.45
CA ALA A 63 -3.46 8.67 -13.65
C ALA A 63 -3.63 9.40 -14.99
N ILE A 64 -4.44 8.83 -15.87
CA ILE A 64 -4.82 9.43 -17.15
C ILE A 64 -6.24 9.96 -16.99
N ASN A 65 -6.40 11.25 -17.10
CA ASN A 65 -7.71 11.89 -17.05
C ASN A 65 -8.10 12.38 -18.43
N CYS A 66 -9.26 11.96 -18.91
CA CYS A 66 -9.84 12.54 -20.11
C CYS A 66 -10.40 13.93 -19.78
N SER A 67 -10.11 14.90 -20.63
CA SER A 67 -10.66 16.25 -20.53
C SER A 67 -11.65 16.49 -21.66
N THR A 68 -12.53 17.46 -21.44
CA THR A 68 -13.44 17.94 -22.48
C THR A 68 -12.66 18.36 -23.72
N ASP A 69 -13.09 17.95 -24.90
CA ASP A 69 -12.46 18.33 -26.17
C ASP A 69 -12.68 19.83 -26.53
N ALA A 70 -12.07 20.27 -27.62
CA ALA A 70 -12.18 21.64 -28.10
C ALA A 70 -13.63 22.04 -28.52
N MET A 71 -14.51 21.04 -28.69
CA MET A 71 -15.95 21.24 -28.99
C MET A 71 -16.84 21.16 -27.74
N ASN A 72 -16.20 21.12 -26.55
CA ASN A 72 -16.89 21.04 -25.26
C ASN A 72 -17.71 19.74 -25.08
N GLN A 73 -17.24 18.64 -25.67
CA GLN A 73 -17.79 17.30 -25.51
C GLN A 73 -16.95 16.52 -24.50
N ASP A 74 -17.62 15.82 -23.62
CA ASP A 74 -16.92 14.95 -22.67
C ASP A 74 -16.30 13.77 -23.41
N VAL A 75 -15.01 13.58 -23.22
CA VAL A 75 -14.26 12.46 -23.78
C VAL A 75 -14.14 11.39 -22.71
N TYR A 76 -14.64 10.20 -23.01
CA TYR A 76 -14.57 9.03 -22.13
C TYR A 76 -13.58 8.02 -22.69
N MET A 77 -12.85 7.34 -21.81
CA MET A 77 -12.05 6.18 -22.20
C MET A 77 -12.96 5.00 -22.49
N THR A 78 -12.72 4.35 -23.62
CA THR A 78 -13.40 3.11 -23.99
C THR A 78 -12.63 1.89 -23.50
N PRO A 79 -13.23 0.70 -23.43
CA PRO A 79 -12.50 -0.54 -23.12
C PRO A 79 -11.35 -0.81 -24.09
N GLU A 80 -11.50 -0.45 -25.37
CA GLU A 80 -10.46 -0.58 -26.39
C GLU A 80 -9.24 0.33 -26.09
N ASP A 81 -9.45 1.51 -25.52
CA ASP A 81 -8.37 2.41 -25.10
C ASP A 81 -7.57 1.80 -23.93
N LEU A 82 -8.27 1.14 -22.98
CA LEU A 82 -7.62 0.44 -21.88
C LEU A 82 -6.77 -0.73 -22.39
N ASP A 83 -7.26 -1.48 -23.35
CA ASP A 83 -6.50 -2.57 -23.97
C ASP A 83 -5.28 -2.05 -24.72
N ALA A 84 -5.41 -0.96 -25.47
CA ALA A 84 -4.29 -0.31 -26.14
C ALA A 84 -3.21 0.19 -25.15
N ILE A 85 -3.61 0.71 -23.99
CA ILE A 85 -2.66 1.12 -22.94
C ILE A 85 -1.97 -0.11 -22.34
N ARG A 86 -2.70 -1.22 -22.14
CA ARG A 86 -2.14 -2.45 -21.60
C ARG A 86 -1.04 -3.07 -22.47
N GLU A 87 -1.11 -2.87 -23.80
CA GLU A 87 -0.08 -3.33 -24.74
C GLU A 87 1.22 -2.52 -24.72
N ILE A 88 1.25 -1.36 -24.05
CA ILE A 88 2.44 -0.52 -23.94
C ILE A 88 3.50 -1.23 -23.10
N LYS A 89 4.72 -1.34 -23.63
CA LYS A 89 5.83 -1.97 -22.92
C LYS A 89 6.12 -1.27 -21.60
N GLY A 90 6.05 -2.01 -20.50
CA GLY A 90 6.32 -1.52 -19.15
C GLY A 90 5.05 -1.19 -18.37
N VAL A 91 3.86 -1.34 -18.96
CA VAL A 91 2.58 -1.29 -18.26
C VAL A 91 2.30 -2.69 -17.69
N GLU A 92 2.12 -2.78 -16.38
CA GLU A 92 1.85 -4.04 -15.66
C GLU A 92 0.36 -4.29 -15.48
N GLY A 93 -0.46 -3.24 -15.51
CA GLY A 93 -1.90 -3.34 -15.40
C GLY A 93 -2.58 -2.00 -15.66
N VAL A 94 -3.86 -2.05 -16.00
CA VAL A 94 -4.68 -0.86 -16.29
C VAL A 94 -6.04 -1.02 -15.61
N THR A 95 -6.49 -0.02 -14.86
CA THR A 95 -7.82 -0.03 -14.25
C THR A 95 -8.52 1.31 -14.45
N GLY A 96 -9.83 1.26 -14.53
CA GLY A 96 -10.68 2.45 -14.41
C GLY A 96 -10.76 2.90 -12.95
N THR A 97 -11.07 4.17 -12.74
CA THR A 97 -11.26 4.78 -11.42
C THR A 97 -12.62 5.44 -11.30
N ASP A 98 -13.56 5.07 -12.15
CA ASP A 98 -14.92 5.62 -12.07
C ASP A 98 -15.63 5.13 -10.81
N SER A 99 -16.48 5.95 -10.24
CA SER A 99 -17.18 5.62 -9.00
C SER A 99 -18.63 6.09 -9.03
N VAL A 100 -19.50 5.28 -8.47
CA VAL A 100 -20.92 5.56 -8.32
C VAL A 100 -21.30 5.44 -6.85
N THR A 101 -21.98 6.46 -6.35
CA THR A 101 -22.56 6.41 -5.00
C THR A 101 -24.00 5.92 -5.12
N GLY A 102 -24.36 4.95 -4.31
CA GLY A 102 -25.70 4.37 -4.29
C GLY A 102 -26.15 3.98 -2.89
N ASP A 103 -27.44 3.78 -2.74
CA ASP A 103 -28.04 3.33 -1.49
C ASP A 103 -28.29 1.81 -1.56
N THR A 104 -28.04 1.13 -0.45
CA THR A 104 -28.30 -0.29 -0.28
C THR A 104 -29.09 -0.53 1.01
N VAL A 105 -29.95 -1.53 0.97
CA VAL A 105 -30.71 -1.98 2.13
C VAL A 105 -30.29 -3.39 2.50
N THR A 106 -29.84 -3.55 3.74
CA THR A 106 -29.44 -4.85 4.28
C THR A 106 -30.27 -5.19 5.52
N GLY A 107 -30.09 -6.36 6.08
CA GLY A 107 -30.72 -6.74 7.36
C GLY A 107 -30.32 -5.84 8.55
N LYS A 108 -29.31 -4.97 8.40
CA LYS A 108 -28.85 -4.01 9.41
C LYS A 108 -29.45 -2.61 9.23
N GLY A 109 -30.04 -2.33 8.07
CA GLY A 109 -30.62 -1.03 7.77
C GLY A 109 -30.27 -0.55 6.36
N GLU A 110 -30.51 0.73 6.13
CA GLU A 110 -30.20 1.43 4.88
C GLU A 110 -28.84 2.12 5.01
N PHE A 111 -28.01 1.96 3.99
CA PHE A 111 -26.66 2.50 3.97
C PHE A 111 -26.35 3.13 2.60
N GLN A 112 -25.68 4.25 2.63
CA GLN A 112 -25.06 4.80 1.45
C GLN A 112 -23.67 4.19 1.26
N ILE A 113 -23.39 3.71 0.06
CA ILE A 113 -22.11 3.09 -0.31
C ILE A 113 -21.56 3.73 -1.58
N ASN A 114 -20.24 3.70 -1.71
CA ASN A 114 -19.54 4.12 -2.92
C ASN A 114 -18.97 2.89 -3.61
N LEU A 115 -19.34 2.70 -4.87
CA LEU A 115 -18.85 1.63 -5.73
C LEU A 115 -17.77 2.19 -6.65
N SER A 116 -16.56 1.66 -6.56
CA SER A 116 -15.51 1.93 -7.53
C SER A 116 -15.53 0.85 -8.61
N MET A 117 -15.52 1.27 -9.86
CA MET A 117 -15.48 0.38 -11.02
C MET A 117 -14.02 0.14 -11.37
N GLU A 118 -13.59 -1.10 -11.28
CA GLU A 118 -12.20 -1.51 -11.51
C GLU A 118 -12.15 -2.68 -12.49
N THR A 119 -11.00 -2.86 -13.13
CA THR A 119 -10.70 -4.07 -13.91
C THR A 119 -10.06 -5.14 -13.00
N GLN A 120 -9.77 -6.32 -13.56
CA GLN A 120 -9.05 -7.38 -12.85
C GLN A 120 -7.67 -6.93 -12.33
N ASP A 121 -7.07 -5.92 -12.95
CA ASP A 121 -5.76 -5.39 -12.59
C ASP A 121 -5.82 -4.49 -11.34
N GLY A 122 -7.02 -4.07 -10.91
CA GLY A 122 -7.22 -3.25 -9.72
C GLY A 122 -6.63 -3.87 -8.45
N GLN A 123 -6.64 -5.20 -8.34
CA GLN A 123 -6.01 -5.89 -7.20
C GLN A 123 -4.51 -5.63 -7.15
N LEU A 124 -3.82 -5.71 -8.30
CA LEU A 124 -2.37 -5.48 -8.41
C LEU A 124 -2.04 -4.01 -8.15
N LEU A 125 -2.74 -3.12 -8.83
CA LEU A 125 -2.48 -1.69 -8.78
C LEU A 125 -2.72 -1.08 -7.39
N ASN A 126 -3.76 -1.53 -6.70
CA ASN A 126 -4.11 -1.04 -5.37
C ASN A 126 -3.54 -1.93 -4.23
N ASN A 127 -2.73 -2.92 -4.58
CA ASN A 127 -2.11 -3.86 -3.63
C ASN A 127 -3.13 -4.51 -2.66
N TYR A 128 -4.32 -4.85 -3.16
CA TYR A 128 -5.38 -5.41 -2.32
C TYR A 128 -5.05 -6.83 -1.87
N SER A 129 -4.96 -7.02 -0.56
CA SER A 129 -4.82 -8.33 0.06
C SER A 129 -6.20 -8.93 0.36
N MET A 130 -6.54 -10.04 -0.27
CA MET A 130 -7.80 -10.72 -0.02
C MET A 130 -7.76 -11.47 1.31
N LYS A 131 -8.81 -11.35 2.13
CA LYS A 131 -8.97 -12.08 3.38
C LYS A 131 -9.75 -13.37 3.15
N ARG A 132 -10.82 -13.31 2.35
CA ARG A 132 -11.64 -14.45 1.94
C ARG A 132 -12.15 -14.25 0.52
N GLY A 133 -12.43 -15.35 -0.17
CA GLY A 133 -12.85 -15.31 -1.57
C GLY A 133 -11.70 -14.91 -2.50
N SER A 134 -12.05 -14.40 -3.66
CA SER A 134 -11.09 -13.96 -4.68
C SER A 134 -11.51 -12.61 -5.24
N TYR A 135 -10.55 -11.91 -5.81
CA TYR A 135 -10.84 -10.73 -6.62
C TYR A 135 -11.52 -11.17 -7.94
N PHE A 136 -12.08 -10.23 -8.67
CA PHE A 136 -12.66 -10.57 -9.98
C PHE A 136 -11.58 -10.87 -11.00
N THR A 137 -11.91 -11.76 -11.91
CA THR A 137 -11.01 -12.26 -12.95
C THR A 137 -11.30 -11.55 -14.27
N GLU A 138 -10.39 -11.70 -15.23
CA GLU A 138 -10.61 -11.24 -16.60
C GLU A 138 -11.93 -11.80 -17.20
N ALA A 139 -12.27 -13.05 -16.90
CA ALA A 139 -13.53 -13.65 -17.35
C ALA A 139 -14.75 -12.93 -16.76
N ASP A 140 -14.70 -12.51 -15.50
CA ASP A 140 -15.80 -11.76 -14.88
C ASP A 140 -16.01 -10.41 -15.56
N VAL A 141 -14.93 -9.74 -15.93
CA VAL A 141 -14.95 -8.44 -16.64
C VAL A 141 -15.46 -8.63 -18.07
N THR A 142 -14.90 -9.59 -18.81
CA THR A 142 -15.24 -9.85 -20.22
C THR A 142 -16.69 -10.32 -20.38
N GLU A 143 -17.18 -11.16 -19.47
CA GLU A 143 -18.55 -11.66 -19.48
C GLU A 143 -19.55 -10.67 -18.87
N GLY A 144 -19.08 -9.54 -18.32
CA GLY A 144 -19.94 -8.55 -17.68
C GLY A 144 -20.68 -9.08 -16.47
N ARG A 145 -20.02 -9.94 -15.67
CA ARG A 145 -20.64 -10.50 -14.46
C ARG A 145 -20.76 -9.43 -13.39
N ASN A 146 -21.94 -9.35 -12.79
CA ASN A 146 -22.21 -8.45 -11.67
C ASN A 146 -21.58 -8.98 -10.39
N VAL A 147 -20.29 -8.78 -10.22
CA VAL A 147 -19.53 -9.20 -9.03
C VAL A 147 -18.89 -8.02 -8.34
N CYS A 148 -18.76 -8.07 -7.03
CA CYS A 148 -18.09 -7.04 -6.27
C CYS A 148 -17.19 -7.60 -5.16
N VAL A 149 -16.28 -6.75 -4.68
CA VAL A 149 -15.40 -7.01 -3.55
C VAL A 149 -15.58 -5.88 -2.55
N ILE A 150 -15.74 -6.22 -1.28
CA ILE A 150 -15.94 -5.22 -0.23
C ILE A 150 -14.79 -5.25 0.79
N SER A 151 -14.66 -4.18 1.58
CA SER A 151 -13.71 -4.16 2.70
C SER A 151 -14.20 -4.98 3.89
N ASP A 152 -13.28 -5.38 4.78
CA ASP A 152 -13.63 -6.11 6.02
C ASP A 152 -14.51 -5.26 6.95
N SER A 153 -14.29 -3.95 6.99
CA SER A 153 -15.12 -3.00 7.74
C SER A 153 -16.52 -2.89 7.17
N ASP A 154 -16.65 -2.80 5.84
CA ASP A 154 -17.95 -2.71 5.19
C ASP A 154 -18.73 -4.02 5.31
N ALA A 155 -18.07 -5.18 5.23
CA ALA A 155 -18.70 -6.46 5.48
C ALA A 155 -19.36 -6.51 6.87
N LYS A 156 -18.63 -6.08 7.89
CA LYS A 156 -19.16 -6.00 9.27
C LYS A 156 -20.24 -4.94 9.43
N ARG A 157 -20.08 -3.79 8.78
CA ARG A 157 -21.04 -2.68 8.84
C ARG A 157 -22.37 -3.04 8.20
N LEU A 158 -22.32 -3.61 6.99
CA LEU A 158 -23.51 -3.89 6.17
C LEU A 158 -24.19 -5.19 6.56
N PHE A 159 -23.43 -6.24 6.88
CA PHE A 159 -23.95 -7.57 7.15
C PHE A 159 -23.80 -8.02 8.60
N GLY A 160 -22.92 -7.37 9.37
CA GLY A 160 -22.59 -7.77 10.75
C GLY A 160 -21.70 -9.00 10.86
N SER A 161 -21.18 -9.48 9.75
CA SER A 161 -20.32 -10.65 9.63
C SER A 161 -19.17 -10.37 8.67
N ASP A 162 -18.08 -11.10 8.81
CA ASP A 162 -16.99 -11.13 7.84
C ASP A 162 -17.09 -12.34 6.88
N ASP A 163 -18.14 -13.15 7.02
CA ASP A 163 -18.44 -14.28 6.12
C ASP A 163 -19.57 -13.90 5.17
N VAL A 164 -19.22 -13.14 4.14
CA VAL A 164 -20.17 -12.53 3.19
C VAL A 164 -19.96 -13.00 1.75
N VAL A 165 -18.99 -13.87 1.51
CA VAL A 165 -18.70 -14.39 0.17
C VAL A 165 -19.86 -15.22 -0.34
N GLY A 166 -20.35 -14.90 -1.53
CA GLY A 166 -21.51 -15.57 -2.14
C GLY A 166 -22.86 -14.95 -1.75
N MET A 167 -22.87 -13.89 -0.93
CA MET A 167 -24.09 -13.11 -0.69
C MET A 167 -24.32 -12.09 -1.81
N ASP A 168 -25.57 -11.74 -2.01
CA ASP A 168 -25.94 -10.68 -2.93
C ASP A 168 -26.14 -9.36 -2.19
N ILE A 169 -25.81 -8.27 -2.86
CA ILE A 169 -26.07 -6.90 -2.39
C ILE A 169 -26.76 -6.12 -3.51
N ASP A 170 -27.86 -5.51 -3.20
CA ASP A 170 -28.58 -4.64 -4.13
C ASP A 170 -28.14 -3.19 -3.93
N VAL A 171 -27.69 -2.56 -4.99
CA VAL A 171 -27.30 -1.17 -5.02
C VAL A 171 -28.01 -0.46 -6.16
N GLN A 172 -28.95 0.41 -5.88
CA GLN A 172 -29.70 1.18 -6.88
C GLN A 172 -30.16 0.37 -8.09
N CYS A 173 -30.81 -0.77 -7.87
CA CYS A 173 -31.27 -1.71 -8.91
C CYS A 173 -30.20 -2.58 -9.57
N LEU A 174 -28.95 -2.52 -9.13
CA LEU A 174 -27.90 -3.48 -9.51
C LEU A 174 -27.78 -4.53 -8.42
N ASN A 175 -28.05 -5.78 -8.80
CA ASN A 175 -27.76 -6.92 -7.93
C ASN A 175 -26.34 -7.39 -8.17
N LEU A 176 -25.51 -7.31 -7.14
CA LEU A 176 -24.09 -7.64 -7.17
C LEU A 176 -23.80 -8.82 -6.26
N MET A 177 -23.16 -9.86 -6.78
CA MET A 177 -22.71 -10.99 -5.98
C MET A 177 -21.35 -10.70 -5.34
N LEU A 178 -21.26 -10.87 -4.03
CA LEU A 178 -20.02 -10.71 -3.27
C LEU A 178 -19.05 -11.88 -3.54
N LYS A 179 -18.04 -11.63 -4.34
CA LYS A 179 -17.03 -12.62 -4.73
C LYS A 179 -15.90 -12.74 -3.67
N GLY A 180 -15.65 -11.69 -2.94
CA GLY A 180 -14.62 -11.69 -1.91
C GLY A 180 -14.66 -10.45 -1.02
N HIS A 181 -13.89 -10.48 0.06
CA HIS A 181 -13.62 -9.29 0.83
C HIS A 181 -12.12 -9.12 1.09
N ARG A 182 -11.66 -7.88 1.04
CA ARG A 182 -10.28 -7.49 1.22
C ARG A 182 -9.99 -7.08 2.66
N LYS A 183 -8.73 -7.21 3.07
CA LYS A 183 -8.25 -6.56 4.29
C LYS A 183 -8.28 -5.05 4.11
N GLU A 184 -8.56 -4.34 5.20
CA GLU A 184 -8.26 -2.91 5.21
C GLU A 184 -6.76 -2.69 5.13
N THR A 185 -6.35 -1.80 4.24
CA THR A 185 -5.01 -1.23 4.28
C THR A 185 -5.05 -0.15 5.35
N PRO A 186 -4.28 -0.26 6.44
CA PRO A 186 -4.19 0.84 7.39
C PRO A 186 -3.58 2.05 6.66
N PHE A 187 -4.28 3.19 6.74
CA PHE A 187 -3.74 4.48 6.34
C PHE A 187 -2.68 4.94 7.33
#